data_5689beb53d36310c4dd1d9897ba4e94b
#
_entry.id   5689beb53d36310c4dd1d9897ba4e94b
#
_cell.length_a   1.000
_cell.length_b   1.000
_cell.length_c   1.000
_cell.angle_alpha   90.00
_cell.angle_beta   90.00
_cell.angle_gamma   90.00
#
_symmetry.space_group_name_H-M   'P 1'
#
loop_
_entity.id
_entity.type
_entity.pdbx_description
1 polymer ?
#
loop_
_entity_poly.entity_id
_entity_poly.type
_entity_poly.pdbx_seq_one_letter_code
_entity_poly.pdbx_strand_id
1 'polypeptide(L)'
;VVQEYWNTGLGTVLINGAIDLARKAGYEQLELGVFSDNSSALHLYQKLGFQEVGRMPNAFKLPDGSYADEIMMVLPFTNAS
;
A
#
# COMPACT_ATOMS: atom_id res chain seq x y z
N VAL A 1 -7.79 5.53 -6.20
CA VAL A 1 -7.30 5.23 -4.84
C VAL A 1 -7.78 3.86 -4.41
N VAL A 2 -6.86 3.03 -3.98
CA VAL A 2 -7.16 1.68 -3.51
C VAL A 2 -6.54 1.53 -2.12
N GLN A 3 -7.32 0.99 -1.18
CA GLN A 3 -6.83 0.69 0.15
C GLN A 3 -6.80 -0.82 0.34
N GLU A 4 -5.63 -1.33 0.69
CA GLU A 4 -5.42 -2.76 0.83
C GLU A 4 -4.77 -3.07 2.17
N TYR A 5 -5.24 -4.14 2.81
CA TYR A 5 -4.75 -4.52 4.14
C TYR A 5 -4.36 -5.99 4.15
N TRP A 6 -3.90 -6.50 3.02
CA TRP A 6 -3.55 -7.91 2.90
C TRP A 6 -2.10 -8.14 3.26
N ASN A 7 -1.83 -9.29 3.85
CA ASN A 7 -0.48 -9.69 4.21
C ASN A 7 -0.19 -11.14 3.87
N THR A 8 -0.86 -11.67 2.85
CA THR A 8 -0.70 -13.06 2.43
C THR A 8 -0.24 -13.13 0.98
N GLY A 9 0.16 -14.32 0.54
CA GLY A 9 0.52 -14.52 -0.85
C GLY A 9 -0.62 -14.24 -1.81
N LEU A 10 -1.85 -14.49 -1.38
CA LEU A 10 -3.02 -14.16 -2.17
C LEU A 10 -3.11 -12.65 -2.39
N GLY A 11 -2.79 -11.88 -1.35
CA GLY A 11 -2.75 -10.43 -1.49
C GLY A 11 -1.76 -9.98 -2.54
N THR A 12 -0.60 -10.65 -2.64
CA THR A 12 0.39 -10.33 -3.67
C THR A 12 -0.18 -10.49 -5.07
N VAL A 13 -0.88 -11.60 -5.32
CA VAL A 13 -1.49 -11.84 -6.62
C VAL A 13 -2.53 -10.77 -6.94
N LEU A 14 -3.37 -10.43 -5.97
CA LEU A 14 -4.43 -9.46 -6.17
C LEU A 14 -3.88 -8.06 -6.40
N ILE A 15 -2.85 -7.66 -5.67
CA ILE A 15 -2.29 -6.32 -5.85
C ILE A 15 -1.60 -6.20 -7.22
N ASN A 16 -0.95 -7.24 -7.70
CA ASN A 16 -0.36 -7.22 -9.03
C ASN A 16 -1.44 -7.09 -10.09
N GLY A 17 -2.56 -7.77 -9.93
CA GLY A 17 -3.70 -7.61 -10.82
C GLY A 17 -4.28 -6.22 -10.80
N ALA A 18 -4.39 -5.61 -9.62
CA ALA A 18 -4.89 -4.26 -9.48
C ALA A 18 -3.96 -3.24 -10.14
N ILE A 19 -2.65 -3.43 -10.00
CA ILE A 19 -1.66 -2.58 -10.67
C ILE A 19 -1.83 -2.63 -12.18
N ASP A 20 -1.97 -3.84 -12.71
CA ASP A 20 -2.13 -4.03 -14.14
C ASP A 20 -3.39 -3.36 -14.66
N LEU A 21 -4.51 -3.58 -13.98
CA LEU A 21 -5.79 -3.00 -14.35
C LEU A 21 -5.75 -1.47 -14.30
N ALA A 22 -5.16 -0.91 -13.25
CA ALA A 22 -5.06 0.52 -13.09
C ALA A 22 -4.22 1.13 -14.21
N ARG A 23 -3.13 0.47 -14.57
CA ARG A 23 -2.25 0.94 -15.64
C ARG A 23 -2.98 0.91 -16.98
N LYS A 24 -3.70 -0.17 -17.26
CA LYS A 24 -4.45 -0.30 -18.51
C LYS A 24 -5.62 0.67 -18.58
N ALA A 25 -6.20 1.01 -17.44
CA ALA A 25 -7.31 1.96 -17.38
C ALA A 25 -6.87 3.42 -17.52
N GLY A 26 -5.56 3.67 -17.55
CA GLY A 26 -5.04 5.01 -17.76
C GLY A 26 -4.84 5.82 -16.49
N TYR A 27 -4.89 5.18 -15.33
CA TYR A 27 -4.57 5.87 -14.08
C TYR A 27 -3.08 6.22 -14.05
N GLU A 28 -2.77 7.35 -13.44
CA GLU A 28 -1.40 7.82 -13.37
C GLU A 28 -0.64 7.21 -12.20
N GLN A 29 -1.35 6.76 -11.18
CA GLN A 29 -0.74 6.15 -9.99
C GLN A 29 -1.75 5.36 -9.22
N LEU A 30 -1.25 4.49 -8.35
CA LEU A 30 -2.04 3.69 -7.42
C LEU A 30 -1.65 4.08 -6.02
N GLU A 31 -2.64 4.34 -5.16
CA GLU A 31 -2.40 4.73 -3.77
C GLU A 31 -2.99 3.68 -2.85
N LEU A 32 -2.30 3.44 -1.73
CA LEU A 32 -2.82 2.55 -0.71
C LEU A 32 -2.36 3.01 0.67
N GLY A 33 -3.04 2.48 1.70
CA GLY A 33 -2.64 2.69 3.07
C GLY A 33 -2.32 1.36 3.72
N VAL A 34 -1.29 1.34 4.55
CA VAL A 34 -0.90 0.14 5.29
C VAL A 34 -0.57 0.53 6.71
N PHE A 35 -0.96 -0.30 7.68
CA PHE A 35 -0.69 -0.01 9.08
C PHE A 35 0.76 -0.36 9.44
N SER A 36 1.35 0.47 10.29
CA SER A 36 2.77 0.37 10.62
C SER A 36 3.16 -0.92 11.34
N ASP A 37 2.19 -1.61 11.95
CA ASP A 37 2.44 -2.89 12.60
C ASP A 37 2.54 -4.06 11.61
N ASN A 38 2.23 -3.81 10.34
CA ASN A 38 2.24 -4.85 9.31
C ASN A 38 3.50 -4.75 8.46
N SER A 39 4.63 -5.17 9.04
CA SER A 39 5.92 -5.05 8.37
C SER A 39 5.99 -5.90 7.10
N SER A 40 5.29 -7.03 7.06
CA SER A 40 5.26 -7.88 5.86
C SER A 40 4.66 -7.15 4.68
N ALA A 41 3.54 -6.45 4.90
CA ALA A 41 2.90 -5.69 3.85
C ALA A 41 3.76 -4.51 3.41
N LEU A 42 4.39 -3.84 4.37
CA LEU A 42 5.29 -2.73 4.04
C LEU A 42 6.43 -3.19 3.12
N HIS A 43 7.07 -4.31 3.47
CA HIS A 43 8.13 -4.89 2.65
C HIS A 43 7.64 -5.24 1.26
N LEU A 44 6.47 -5.86 1.18
CA LEU A 44 5.88 -6.26 -0.09
C LEU A 44 5.66 -5.05 -1.01
N TYR A 45 5.04 -4.01 -0.47
CA TYR A 45 4.71 -2.84 -1.28
C TYR A 45 5.96 -2.08 -1.70
N GLN A 46 6.95 -1.99 -0.81
CA GLN A 46 8.24 -1.39 -1.18
C GLN A 46 8.92 -2.17 -2.31
N LYS A 47 8.82 -3.48 -2.25
CA LYS A 47 9.40 -4.35 -3.26
C LYS A 47 8.71 -4.17 -4.62
N LEU A 48 7.43 -3.87 -4.61
CA LEU A 48 6.66 -3.62 -5.82
C LEU A 48 6.89 -2.22 -6.39
N GLY A 49 7.56 -1.36 -5.65
CA GLY A 49 7.87 -0.01 -6.10
C GLY A 49 7.07 1.08 -5.43
N PHE A 50 6.20 0.75 -4.49
CA PHE A 50 5.47 1.77 -3.75
C PHE A 50 6.40 2.58 -2.88
N GLN A 51 6.13 3.88 -2.80
CA GLN A 51 6.92 4.81 -2.00
C GLN A 51 6.05 5.41 -0.91
N GLU A 52 6.62 5.55 0.27
CA GLU A 52 5.92 6.20 1.37
C GLU A 52 5.86 7.70 1.11
N VAL A 53 4.64 8.27 1.15
CA VAL A 53 4.44 9.70 0.89
C VAL A 53 3.82 10.42 2.07
N GLY A 54 3.36 9.69 3.08
CA GLY A 54 2.77 10.31 4.25
C GLY A 54 2.48 9.29 5.33
N ARG A 55 2.10 9.79 6.52
CA ARG A 55 1.81 8.95 7.66
C ARG A 55 0.76 9.62 8.53
N MET A 56 -0.27 8.85 8.91
CA MET A 56 -1.28 9.30 9.86
C MET A 56 -0.97 8.64 11.20
N PRO A 57 -0.53 9.39 12.21
CA PRO A 57 -0.21 8.79 13.50
C PRO A 57 -1.46 8.36 14.24
N ASN A 58 -1.32 7.25 14.99
CA ASN A 58 -2.38 6.73 15.84
C ASN A 58 -3.68 6.47 15.09
N ALA A 59 -3.57 5.93 13.88
CA ALA A 59 -4.72 5.72 13.02
C ALA A 59 -5.55 4.52 13.44
N PHE A 60 -4.95 3.55 14.14
CA PHE A 60 -5.63 2.32 14.51
C PHE A 60 -5.18 1.85 15.87
N LYS A 61 -6.14 1.56 16.75
CA LYS A 61 -5.86 1.08 18.10
C LYS A 61 -5.75 -0.45 18.08
N LEU A 62 -4.61 -0.95 18.55
CA LEU A 62 -4.35 -2.38 18.61
C LEU A 62 -4.99 -2.99 19.85
N PRO A 63 -5.19 -4.33 19.86
CA PRO A 63 -5.84 -5.00 21.01
C PRO A 63 -5.10 -4.81 22.34
N ASP A 64 -3.78 -4.60 22.31
CA ASP A 64 -2.99 -4.39 23.53
C ASP A 64 -3.05 -2.96 24.05
N GLY A 65 -3.81 -2.09 23.40
CA GLY A 65 -3.96 -0.69 23.80
C GLY A 65 -2.99 0.27 23.13
N SER A 66 -2.00 -0.23 22.41
CA SER A 66 -1.10 0.63 21.64
C SER A 66 -1.76 1.06 20.33
N TYR A 67 -1.09 1.92 19.60
CA TYR A 67 -1.61 2.44 18.33
C TYR A 67 -0.66 2.14 17.20
N ALA A 68 -1.23 1.89 16.03
CA ALA A 68 -0.47 1.79 14.78
C ALA A 68 -0.74 3.02 13.93
N ASP A 69 0.27 3.44 13.19
CA ASP A 69 0.12 4.53 12.22
C ASP A 69 -0.36 3.97 10.89
N GLU A 70 -1.03 4.80 10.11
CA GLU A 70 -1.33 4.45 8.73
C GLU A 70 -0.28 5.09 7.83
N ILE A 71 0.39 4.26 7.04
CA ILE A 71 1.44 4.72 6.14
C ILE A 71 0.85 4.78 4.75
N MET A 72 0.85 5.98 4.16
CA MET A 72 0.33 6.19 2.82
C MET A 72 1.42 5.92 1.80
N MET A 73 1.13 5.07 0.83
CA MET A 73 2.10 4.68 -0.18
C MET A 73 1.53 4.88 -1.58
N VAL A 74 2.39 5.21 -2.51
CA VAL A 74 2.02 5.51 -3.90
C VAL A 74 2.94 4.77 -4.84
N LEU A 75 2.36 4.18 -5.87
CA LEU A 75 3.10 3.60 -6.99
C LEU A 75 2.78 4.40 -8.25
N PRO A 76 3.69 5.26 -8.71
CA PRO A 76 3.45 6.00 -9.94
C PRO A 76 3.61 5.10 -11.16
N PHE A 77 2.75 5.29 -12.14
CA PHE A 77 2.79 4.52 -13.38
C PHE A 77 3.46 5.26 -14.51
N THR A 78 3.61 6.57 -14.36
CA THR A 78 4.23 7.34 -15.42
C THR A 78 5.70 6.99 -15.50
N ASN A 79 6.20 6.97 -16.70
CA ASN A 79 7.60 6.66 -16.91
C ASN A 79 8.48 7.84 -16.60
N ALA A 80 8.00 8.84 -16.05
CA ALA A 80 8.79 9.99 -15.62
C ALA A 80 9.91 10.37 -16.60
N SER A 81 9.78 9.92 -17.78
CA SER A 81 10.79 10.17 -18.80
C SER A 81 10.53 11.49 -19.47
#